data_77b3d6b1e23ecfbd13800a085301ed5d
#
_entry.id   77b3d6b1e23ecfbd13800a085301ed5d
#
_cell.length_a   1.000
_cell.length_b   1.000
_cell.length_c   1.000
_cell.angle_alpha   90.00
_cell.angle_beta   90.00
_cell.angle_gamma   90.00
#
_symmetry.space_group_name_H-M   'P 1'
#
loop_
_entity.id
_entity.type
_entity.pdbx_description
1 polymer ?
#
loop_
_entity_poly.entity_id
_entity_poly.type
_entity_poly.pdbx_seq_one_letter_code
_entity_poly.pdbx_strand_id
1 'polypeptide(L)'
;MGNNLQQNILADTLDAAGIMAQYDGWAVRIVSQKVILAWILKHCTEEFSDYSIRYIRDNCIEGIPMVQCCEAALDCNDACSFSDNGYTDADCSGNSEMIQGLNPGDKSVNEGTNTYDIKFNAAVPVFNSIIQMIINIEVQQDDSPGYPVTKRGIYYGCRMVSGQYGTIFAGSHYEKLRKVYSIWICTDTAKVRRGSIRSYSFEENVRMGNYHEQRQNYDLMDIVILGLGDDGEKSNSELVDMLTVLFSDKLNPEEKKRRLTEEYNIAMTREIDEEVDNMCNLSEGIYRKGIKEGISQGITKGITEGRNQGVLLTYINMIMRKLGRDKREDMIINEMLEDTDASEEEVRRIYGVVSSNRQSSAQEVLELMMAEM
;
A
#
# COMPACT_ATOMS: atom_id res chain seq x y z
N MET A 1 -14.06 22.78 24.35
CA MET A 1 -13.45 21.43 24.36
C MET A 1 -13.36 20.76 22.98
N GLY A 2 -14.16 21.17 21.99
CA GLY A 2 -14.14 20.56 20.64
C GLY A 2 -12.87 20.83 19.81
N ASN A 3 -12.26 22.01 19.92
CA ASN A 3 -11.10 22.37 19.08
C ASN A 3 -9.82 21.58 19.40
N ASN A 4 -9.59 21.19 20.65
CA ASN A 4 -8.39 20.40 21.02
C ASN A 4 -8.47 18.94 20.54
N LEU A 5 -9.68 18.36 20.45
CA LEU A 5 -9.85 17.00 19.94
C LEU A 5 -9.60 16.92 18.42
N GLN A 6 -10.10 17.91 17.66
CA GLN A 6 -9.86 17.97 16.20
C GLN A 6 -8.39 18.24 15.85
N GLN A 7 -7.71 19.11 16.63
CA GLN A 7 -6.28 19.36 16.45
C GLN A 7 -5.43 18.14 16.77
N ASN A 8 -5.76 17.36 17.80
CA ASN A 8 -5.05 16.12 18.12
C ASN A 8 -5.27 15.04 17.04
N ILE A 9 -6.50 14.88 16.52
CA ILE A 9 -6.78 13.92 15.44
C ILE A 9 -6.00 14.28 14.18
N LEU A 10 -5.92 15.55 13.80
CA LEU A 10 -5.17 15.99 12.63
C LEU A 10 -3.66 15.77 12.81
N ALA A 11 -3.11 16.09 13.98
CA ALA A 11 -1.70 15.83 14.30
C ALA A 11 -1.38 14.33 14.27
N ASP A 12 -2.22 13.48 14.88
CA ASP A 12 -2.06 12.03 14.88
C ASP A 12 -2.16 11.45 13.46
N THR A 13 -3.03 12.00 12.60
CA THR A 13 -3.16 11.58 11.20
C THR A 13 -1.93 11.95 10.38
N LEU A 14 -1.39 13.16 10.56
CA LEU A 14 -0.16 13.60 9.90
C LEU A 14 1.05 12.75 10.32
N ASP A 15 1.17 12.42 11.61
CA ASP A 15 2.22 11.54 12.10
C ASP A 15 2.08 10.11 11.54
N ALA A 16 0.84 9.59 11.38
CA ALA A 16 0.63 8.28 10.78
C ALA A 16 1.06 8.27 9.31
N ALA A 17 0.69 9.30 8.54
CA ALA A 17 1.10 9.44 7.14
C ALA A 17 2.64 9.54 7.02
N GLY A 18 3.30 10.25 7.94
CA GLY A 18 4.77 10.34 7.98
C GLY A 18 5.44 8.97 8.25
N ILE A 19 4.91 8.18 9.20
CA ILE A 19 5.43 6.86 9.51
C ILE A 19 5.20 5.88 8.33
N MET A 20 4.04 5.93 7.68
CA MET A 20 3.76 5.12 6.50
C MET A 20 4.69 5.45 5.34
N ALA A 21 4.94 6.74 5.05
CA ALA A 21 5.88 7.16 4.02
C ALA A 21 7.33 6.70 4.33
N GLN A 22 7.73 6.67 5.60
CA GLN A 22 9.00 6.12 6.01
C GLN A 22 9.07 4.61 5.78
N TYR A 23 8.02 3.86 6.14
CA TYR A 23 7.94 2.43 5.89
C TYR A 23 8.06 2.10 4.39
N ASP A 24 7.33 2.82 3.54
CA ASP A 24 7.43 2.67 2.10
C ASP A 24 8.85 2.93 1.60
N GLY A 25 9.52 3.97 2.10
CA GLY A 25 10.91 4.27 1.78
C GLY A 25 11.88 3.14 2.17
N TRP A 26 11.72 2.53 3.34
CA TRP A 26 12.55 1.39 3.77
C TRP A 26 12.24 0.12 2.97
N ALA A 27 10.97 -0.14 2.68
CA ALA A 27 10.56 -1.25 1.82
C ALA A 27 11.22 -1.19 0.44
N VAL A 28 11.24 0.00 -0.17
CA VAL A 28 11.90 0.24 -1.45
C VAL A 28 13.41 0.05 -1.35
N ARG A 29 14.08 0.53 -0.29
CA ARG A 29 15.52 0.36 -0.09
C ARG A 29 15.93 -1.10 0.04
N ILE A 30 15.21 -1.89 0.85
CA ILE A 30 15.54 -3.30 1.01
C ILE A 30 15.31 -4.09 -0.27
N VAL A 31 14.24 -3.82 -1.02
CA VAL A 31 13.98 -4.45 -2.31
C VAL A 31 15.03 -4.06 -3.35
N SER A 32 15.62 -2.86 -3.26
CA SER A 32 16.68 -2.41 -4.17
C SER A 32 18.03 -3.11 -3.97
N GLN A 33 18.17 -3.93 -2.93
CA GLN A 33 19.38 -4.73 -2.73
C GLN A 33 19.53 -5.75 -3.86
N LYS A 34 20.72 -5.81 -4.48
CA LYS A 34 20.96 -6.65 -5.67
C LYS A 34 20.60 -8.11 -5.49
N VAL A 35 20.74 -8.66 -4.28
CA VAL A 35 20.37 -10.04 -4.00
C VAL A 35 18.84 -10.23 -4.06
N ILE A 36 18.06 -9.29 -3.55
CA ILE A 36 16.60 -9.31 -3.61
C ILE A 36 16.13 -9.12 -5.07
N LEU A 37 16.72 -8.17 -5.77
CA LEU A 37 16.44 -7.96 -7.20
C LEU A 37 16.74 -9.21 -8.03
N ALA A 38 17.83 -9.91 -7.73
CA ALA A 38 18.16 -11.16 -8.42
C ALA A 38 17.12 -12.26 -8.16
N TRP A 39 16.57 -12.37 -6.95
CA TRP A 39 15.44 -13.24 -6.65
C TRP A 39 14.20 -12.88 -7.47
N ILE A 40 13.87 -11.58 -7.54
CA ILE A 40 12.72 -11.09 -8.30
C ILE A 40 12.89 -11.38 -9.80
N LEU A 41 14.04 -11.03 -10.37
CA LEU A 41 14.31 -11.27 -11.79
C LEU A 41 14.21 -12.74 -12.14
N LYS A 42 14.83 -13.63 -11.35
CA LYS A 42 14.79 -15.08 -11.61
C LYS A 42 13.36 -15.64 -11.70
N HIS A 43 12.46 -15.17 -10.86
CA HIS A 43 11.12 -15.75 -10.73
C HIS A 43 10.03 -14.97 -11.48
N CYS A 44 10.31 -13.72 -11.88
CA CYS A 44 9.34 -12.85 -12.53
C CYS A 44 9.60 -12.61 -14.01
N THR A 45 10.73 -13.09 -14.54
CA THR A 45 11.09 -12.88 -15.95
C THR A 45 11.51 -14.20 -16.62
N GLU A 46 11.19 -14.35 -17.88
CA GLU A 46 11.59 -15.56 -18.64
C GLU A 46 13.10 -15.59 -18.87
N GLU A 47 13.71 -14.46 -19.20
CA GLU A 47 15.10 -14.34 -19.62
C GLU A 47 16.08 -14.73 -18.51
N PHE A 48 15.69 -14.59 -17.25
CA PHE A 48 16.55 -14.92 -16.10
C PHE A 48 16.21 -16.25 -15.43
N SER A 49 15.16 -16.95 -15.84
CA SER A 49 14.67 -18.17 -15.17
C SER A 49 15.72 -19.27 -15.04
N ASP A 50 16.57 -19.43 -16.03
CA ASP A 50 17.61 -20.49 -16.10
C ASP A 50 18.90 -20.13 -15.35
N TYR A 51 19.06 -18.86 -14.93
CA TYR A 51 20.27 -18.42 -14.24
C TYR A 51 20.18 -18.57 -12.73
N SER A 52 21.32 -18.76 -12.07
CA SER A 52 21.37 -18.78 -10.61
C SER A 52 21.23 -17.36 -10.05
N ILE A 53 20.66 -17.22 -8.85
CA ILE A 53 20.53 -15.94 -8.13
C ILE A 53 21.89 -15.23 -8.06
N ARG A 54 22.96 -15.97 -7.74
CA ARG A 54 24.31 -15.41 -7.65
C ARG A 54 24.77 -14.84 -8.98
N TYR A 55 24.54 -15.56 -10.09
CA TYR A 55 24.94 -15.09 -11.42
C TYR A 55 24.20 -13.81 -11.81
N ILE A 56 22.87 -13.77 -11.58
CA ILE A 56 22.04 -12.60 -11.87
C ILE A 56 22.54 -11.39 -11.06
N ARG A 57 22.74 -11.57 -9.75
CA ARG A 57 23.24 -10.51 -8.86
C ARG A 57 24.56 -9.92 -9.32
N ASP A 58 25.51 -10.79 -9.69
CA ASP A 58 26.89 -10.39 -9.93
C ASP A 58 27.12 -9.89 -11.37
N ASN A 59 26.30 -10.32 -12.34
CA ASN A 59 26.59 -10.12 -13.76
C ASN A 59 25.47 -9.47 -14.58
N CYS A 60 24.20 -9.47 -14.10
CA CYS A 60 23.07 -9.10 -14.94
C CYS A 60 22.41 -7.78 -14.56
N ILE A 61 22.61 -7.28 -13.33
CA ILE A 61 22.04 -6.01 -12.86
C ILE A 61 23.06 -4.92 -13.10
N GLU A 62 22.76 -4.04 -14.07
CA GLU A 62 23.63 -2.92 -14.41
C GLU A 62 23.43 -1.81 -13.37
N GLY A 63 24.50 -1.44 -12.72
CA GLY A 63 24.50 -0.30 -11.83
C GLY A 63 24.00 -0.54 -10.42
N ILE A 64 23.85 0.56 -9.68
CA ILE A 64 23.06 0.63 -8.46
C ILE A 64 21.65 1.06 -8.86
N PRO A 65 20.63 0.29 -8.50
CA PRO A 65 19.26 0.69 -8.78
C PRO A 65 18.96 2.05 -8.15
N MET A 66 18.40 2.99 -8.91
CA MET A 66 18.00 4.26 -8.36
C MET A 66 16.71 4.09 -7.58
N VAL A 67 16.74 4.51 -6.34
CA VAL A 67 15.64 4.53 -5.38
C VAL A 67 15.20 5.97 -5.21
N GLN A 68 13.90 6.21 -5.24
CA GLN A 68 13.36 7.50 -4.84
C GLN A 68 13.56 7.67 -3.33
N CYS A 69 14.55 8.49 -2.94
CA CYS A 69 14.66 8.93 -1.56
C CYS A 69 13.55 9.96 -1.29
N CYS A 70 12.42 9.51 -0.79
CA CYS A 70 11.54 10.39 -0.03
C CYS A 70 12.19 10.58 1.34
N GLU A 71 13.06 11.59 1.49
CA GLU A 71 13.27 12.15 2.80
C GLU A 71 11.93 12.71 3.26
N ALA A 72 11.38 12.16 4.32
CA ALA A 72 10.29 12.78 5.06
C ALA A 72 10.85 14.02 5.77
N ALA A 73 11.13 15.07 5.01
CA ALA A 73 11.33 16.39 5.56
C ALA A 73 9.95 16.90 5.97
N LEU A 74 9.71 16.97 7.25
CA LEU A 74 8.70 17.83 7.85
C LEU A 74 8.92 19.24 7.26
N ASP A 75 7.90 19.80 6.59
CA ASP A 75 7.89 21.12 5.97
C ASP A 75 8.56 21.26 4.59
N CYS A 76 8.02 20.63 3.55
CA CYS A 76 8.22 21.11 2.19
C CYS A 76 6.88 21.35 1.50
N ASN A 77 6.29 22.50 1.77
CA ASN A 77 5.22 23.10 0.96
C ASN A 77 5.79 23.81 -0.29
N ASP A 78 7.01 23.48 -0.71
CA ASP A 78 7.60 24.01 -1.93
C ASP A 78 7.91 22.87 -2.91
N ALA A 79 7.31 23.01 -4.08
CA ALA A 79 7.63 22.20 -5.25
C ALA A 79 9.16 22.12 -5.38
N CYS A 80 9.72 20.92 -5.28
CA CYS A 80 11.12 20.68 -5.61
C CYS A 80 11.35 21.06 -7.07
N SER A 81 11.71 22.31 -7.31
CA SER A 81 12.32 22.73 -8.54
C SER A 81 13.72 22.14 -8.57
N PHE A 82 13.90 21.05 -9.29
CA PHE A 82 15.24 20.57 -9.63
C PHE A 82 15.90 21.63 -10.51
N SER A 83 16.78 22.42 -9.94
CA SER A 83 17.74 23.22 -10.69
C SER A 83 18.78 22.26 -11.29
N ASP A 84 18.95 22.41 -12.58
CA ASP A 84 19.96 21.78 -13.45
C ASP A 84 21.37 22.29 -13.08
N ASN A 85 21.90 21.92 -11.93
CA ASN A 85 23.27 22.26 -11.57
C ASN A 85 23.92 21.08 -10.83
N GLY A 86 25.02 20.66 -11.44
CA GLY A 86 25.90 19.57 -11.12
C GLY A 86 26.12 19.33 -9.62
N TYR A 87 26.04 18.08 -9.25
CA TYR A 87 26.53 17.59 -7.96
C TYR A 87 28.02 17.82 -7.83
N THR A 88 28.39 18.69 -6.91
CA THR A 88 29.75 18.75 -6.37
C THR A 88 29.83 17.80 -5.19
N ASP A 89 30.83 16.91 -5.24
CA ASP A 89 31.23 16.00 -4.19
C ASP A 89 31.32 16.67 -2.83
N ALA A 90 30.56 16.18 -1.84
CA ALA A 90 30.95 16.26 -0.44
C ALA A 90 30.36 15.09 0.35
N ASP A 91 31.24 14.22 0.82
CA ASP A 91 31.12 13.28 1.93
C ASP A 91 30.16 12.08 1.80
N CYS A 92 30.52 11.14 0.91
CA CYS A 92 30.27 9.71 1.16
C CYS A 92 31.59 8.95 0.97
N SER A 93 32.45 8.99 1.98
CA SER A 93 33.63 8.12 2.05
C SER A 93 33.24 6.73 2.53
N GLY A 94 32.75 5.92 1.62
CA GLY A 94 32.57 4.49 1.77
C GLY A 94 32.73 3.87 0.39
N ASN A 95 33.75 3.06 0.19
CA ASN A 95 34.08 2.35 -1.03
C ASN A 95 32.91 1.47 -1.49
N SER A 96 31.97 2.01 -2.22
CA SER A 96 31.05 1.26 -3.08
C SER A 96 31.21 1.81 -4.49
N GLU A 97 31.55 0.93 -5.44
CA GLU A 97 31.58 1.28 -6.86
C GLU A 97 30.20 1.81 -7.28
N MET A 98 30.05 3.13 -7.27
CA MET A 98 28.83 3.80 -7.70
C MET A 98 28.72 3.70 -9.23
N ILE A 99 27.77 2.92 -9.68
CA ILE A 99 27.41 2.80 -11.08
C ILE A 99 26.17 3.71 -11.33
N GLN A 100 26.15 4.44 -12.44
CA GLN A 100 25.05 5.36 -12.79
C GLN A 100 23.75 4.61 -13.02
N GLY A 101 22.77 4.76 -12.13
CA GLY A 101 21.41 4.28 -12.32
C GLY A 101 20.62 5.15 -13.30
N LEU A 102 19.48 4.63 -13.80
CA LEU A 102 18.55 5.40 -14.61
C LEU A 102 17.79 6.41 -13.75
N ASN A 103 17.57 7.62 -14.28
CA ASN A 103 16.73 8.62 -13.61
C ASN A 103 15.32 8.02 -13.35
N PRO A 104 14.81 7.97 -12.11
CA PRO A 104 13.48 7.46 -11.80
C PRO A 104 12.35 8.36 -12.31
N GLY A 105 12.64 9.63 -12.64
CA GLY A 105 11.66 10.57 -13.19
C GLY A 105 11.54 10.47 -14.71
N ASP A 106 10.35 10.21 -15.21
CA ASP A 106 10.00 10.27 -16.62
C ASP A 106 9.12 11.51 -16.87
N LYS A 107 9.66 12.50 -17.62
CA LYS A 107 8.96 13.75 -17.96
C LYS A 107 8.56 13.73 -19.42
N SER A 108 7.26 13.77 -19.68
CA SER A 108 6.72 14.13 -21.00
C SER A 108 6.13 15.53 -20.94
N VAL A 109 6.32 16.29 -22.02
CA VAL A 109 5.96 17.72 -22.07
C VAL A 109 4.48 18.00 -21.77
N ASN A 110 3.60 17.01 -21.95
CA ASN A 110 2.14 17.16 -21.76
C ASN A 110 1.51 16.19 -20.76
N GLU A 111 2.26 15.26 -20.15
CA GLU A 111 1.68 14.16 -19.38
C GLU A 111 2.11 14.12 -17.90
N GLY A 112 2.89 15.10 -17.45
CA GLY A 112 3.41 15.15 -16.08
C GLY A 112 4.62 14.23 -15.86
N THR A 113 5.09 14.20 -14.62
CA THR A 113 6.23 13.37 -14.20
C THR A 113 5.69 12.08 -13.56
N ASN A 114 6.10 10.93 -14.09
CA ASN A 114 5.94 9.65 -13.41
C ASN A 114 7.20 9.36 -12.60
N THR A 115 7.01 8.96 -11.37
CA THR A 115 8.08 8.52 -10.50
C THR A 115 7.97 7.02 -10.28
N TYR A 116 9.08 6.32 -10.39
CA TYR A 116 9.20 4.88 -10.18
C TYR A 116 9.91 4.64 -8.85
N ASP A 117 9.48 3.63 -8.10
CA ASP A 117 10.12 3.28 -6.82
C ASP A 117 11.55 2.79 -7.07
N ILE A 118 11.71 1.80 -7.94
CA ILE A 118 13.01 1.23 -8.30
C ILE A 118 13.06 1.05 -9.82
N LYS A 119 14.01 1.73 -10.50
CA LYS A 119 14.20 1.60 -11.95
C LYS A 119 15.67 1.33 -12.27
N PHE A 120 15.93 0.29 -13.04
CA PHE A 120 17.29 -0.09 -13.43
C PHE A 120 17.34 -0.83 -14.77
N ASN A 121 18.54 -0.95 -15.35
CA ASN A 121 18.78 -1.79 -16.49
C ASN A 121 19.22 -3.18 -16.02
N ALA A 122 18.74 -4.21 -16.72
CA ALA A 122 19.23 -5.57 -16.59
C ALA A 122 19.65 -6.10 -17.95
N ALA A 123 20.70 -6.91 -17.96
CA ALA A 123 21.25 -7.49 -19.18
C ALA A 123 21.51 -8.99 -18.99
N VAL A 124 21.09 -9.80 -19.94
CA VAL A 124 21.36 -11.22 -19.93
C VAL A 124 22.10 -11.64 -21.19
N PRO A 125 23.20 -12.38 -21.10
CA PRO A 125 23.86 -12.94 -22.25
C PRO A 125 23.06 -14.13 -22.80
N VAL A 126 22.68 -14.08 -24.08
CA VAL A 126 22.01 -15.17 -24.77
C VAL A 126 22.84 -15.54 -26.01
N PHE A 127 23.48 -16.72 -26.00
CA PHE A 127 24.39 -17.18 -27.02
C PHE A 127 25.44 -16.13 -27.46
N ASN A 128 25.23 -15.44 -28.57
CA ASN A 128 26.18 -14.45 -29.11
C ASN A 128 25.66 -13.01 -28.98
N SER A 129 24.64 -12.74 -28.17
CA SER A 129 24.02 -11.46 -28.01
C SER A 129 23.77 -11.14 -26.54
N ILE A 130 23.54 -9.86 -26.24
CA ILE A 130 23.13 -9.39 -24.91
C ILE A 130 21.74 -8.78 -25.06
N ILE A 131 20.77 -9.33 -24.35
CA ILE A 131 19.44 -8.75 -24.25
C ILE A 131 19.45 -7.75 -23.11
N GLN A 132 19.21 -6.49 -23.43
CA GLN A 132 19.07 -5.43 -22.43
C GLN A 132 17.61 -5.12 -22.18
N MET A 133 17.24 -4.97 -20.91
CA MET A 133 15.87 -4.71 -20.45
C MET A 133 15.84 -3.55 -19.48
N ILE A 134 14.70 -2.90 -19.42
CA ILE A 134 14.41 -1.85 -18.42
C ILE A 134 13.44 -2.46 -17.41
N ILE A 135 13.83 -2.49 -16.15
CA ILE A 135 13.04 -3.06 -15.08
C ILE A 135 12.54 -1.93 -14.17
N ASN A 136 11.27 -1.94 -13.88
CA ASN A 136 10.65 -1.16 -12.81
C ASN A 136 10.06 -2.09 -11.77
N ILE A 137 10.32 -1.82 -10.50
CA ILE A 137 9.71 -2.54 -9.38
C ILE A 137 9.02 -1.51 -8.48
N GLU A 138 7.76 -1.76 -8.20
CA GLU A 138 6.93 -0.97 -7.28
C GLU A 138 6.58 -1.81 -6.05
N VAL A 139 6.73 -1.25 -4.87
CA VAL A 139 6.28 -1.85 -3.61
C VAL A 139 4.98 -1.15 -3.20
N GLN A 140 3.88 -1.87 -3.33
CA GLN A 140 2.53 -1.34 -3.08
C GLN A 140 1.92 -2.06 -1.88
N GLN A 141 1.46 -1.30 -0.89
CA GLN A 141 0.83 -1.91 0.28
C GLN A 141 -0.50 -2.59 -0.11
N ASP A 142 -1.46 -1.83 -0.63
CA ASP A 142 -2.79 -2.35 -1.00
C ASP A 142 -2.81 -2.81 -2.47
N ASP A 143 -3.30 -4.02 -2.73
CA ASP A 143 -3.48 -4.57 -4.08
C ASP A 143 -4.71 -3.98 -4.82
N SER A 144 -5.49 -3.14 -4.15
CA SER A 144 -6.70 -2.49 -4.70
C SER A 144 -6.95 -1.10 -4.09
N PRO A 145 -6.03 -0.13 -4.25
CA PRO A 145 -6.11 1.20 -3.64
C PRO A 145 -7.15 2.12 -4.31
N GLY A 146 -8.36 1.61 -4.52
CA GLY A 146 -9.45 2.30 -5.22
C GLY A 146 -9.41 2.16 -6.75
N TYR A 147 -8.40 1.48 -7.30
CA TYR A 147 -8.26 1.14 -8.72
C TYR A 147 -7.50 -0.18 -8.91
N PRO A 148 -7.67 -0.87 -10.08
CA PRO A 148 -6.90 -2.07 -10.37
C PRO A 148 -5.40 -1.76 -10.58
N VAL A 149 -4.52 -2.31 -9.74
CA VAL A 149 -3.05 -2.17 -9.86
C VAL A 149 -2.56 -2.61 -11.25
N THR A 150 -3.19 -3.62 -11.85
CA THR A 150 -2.88 -4.07 -13.22
C THR A 150 -2.95 -2.94 -14.25
N LYS A 151 -3.98 -2.06 -14.16
CA LYS A 151 -4.09 -0.91 -15.08
C LYS A 151 -2.95 0.09 -14.88
N ARG A 152 -2.56 0.33 -13.64
CA ARG A 152 -1.43 1.21 -13.32
C ARG A 152 -0.12 0.60 -13.82
N GLY A 153 0.08 -0.71 -13.63
CA GLY A 153 1.23 -1.44 -14.16
C GLY A 153 1.35 -1.36 -15.68
N ILE A 154 0.25 -1.54 -16.40
CA ILE A 154 0.20 -1.36 -17.87
C ILE A 154 0.57 0.07 -18.26
N TYR A 155 0.00 1.08 -17.57
CA TYR A 155 0.31 2.47 -17.84
C TYR A 155 1.81 2.77 -17.63
N TYR A 156 2.41 2.26 -16.55
CA TYR A 156 3.85 2.41 -16.27
C TYR A 156 4.71 1.71 -17.33
N GLY A 157 4.32 0.49 -17.75
CA GLY A 157 4.98 -0.21 -18.86
C GLY A 157 4.95 0.58 -20.16
N CYS A 158 3.79 1.11 -20.53
CA CYS A 158 3.66 1.97 -21.73
C CYS A 158 4.54 3.22 -21.63
N ARG A 159 4.63 3.84 -20.46
CA ARG A 159 5.50 5.00 -20.22
C ARG A 159 6.98 4.63 -20.38
N MET A 160 7.41 3.47 -19.89
CA MET A 160 8.78 3.00 -20.07
C MET A 160 9.11 2.69 -21.54
N VAL A 161 8.17 2.12 -22.29
CA VAL A 161 8.35 1.92 -23.74
C VAL A 161 8.46 3.25 -24.47
N SER A 162 7.51 4.14 -24.23
CA SER A 162 7.48 5.48 -24.87
C SER A 162 8.68 6.36 -24.49
N GLY A 163 9.11 6.30 -23.24
CA GLY A 163 10.24 7.08 -22.70
C GLY A 163 11.61 6.68 -23.25
N GLN A 164 11.68 5.61 -24.05
CA GLN A 164 12.91 5.23 -24.76
C GLN A 164 13.21 6.11 -25.99
N TYR A 165 12.19 6.80 -26.50
CA TYR A 165 12.40 7.75 -27.60
C TYR A 165 13.23 8.95 -27.13
N GLY A 166 14.26 9.29 -27.92
CA GLY A 166 15.18 10.36 -27.57
C GLY A 166 16.30 9.96 -26.58
N THR A 167 16.22 8.77 -25.96
CA THR A 167 17.22 8.25 -25.02
C THR A 167 17.91 6.99 -25.55
N ILE A 168 17.16 5.98 -25.95
CA ILE A 168 17.66 4.69 -26.46
C ILE A 168 17.61 4.68 -27.98
N PHE A 169 16.59 5.25 -28.58
CA PHE A 169 16.47 5.38 -30.02
C PHE A 169 15.92 6.77 -30.43
N ALA A 170 16.13 7.14 -31.70
CA ALA A 170 15.60 8.34 -32.29
C ALA A 170 15.21 8.08 -33.77
N GLY A 171 14.35 8.92 -34.33
CA GLY A 171 13.84 8.74 -35.67
C GLY A 171 13.01 7.45 -35.81
N SER A 172 13.28 6.65 -36.83
CA SER A 172 12.57 5.41 -37.12
C SER A 172 13.31 4.15 -36.68
N HIS A 173 14.27 4.26 -35.76
CA HIS A 173 15.07 3.14 -35.26
C HIS A 173 14.36 2.33 -34.16
N TYR A 174 13.14 1.89 -34.43
CA TYR A 174 12.32 1.10 -33.49
C TYR A 174 12.92 -0.27 -33.17
N GLU A 175 13.83 -0.80 -34.00
CA GLU A 175 14.56 -2.04 -33.74
C GLU A 175 15.46 -2.00 -32.49
N LYS A 176 15.70 -0.79 -31.96
CA LYS A 176 16.47 -0.58 -30.72
C LYS A 176 15.62 -0.57 -29.46
N LEU A 177 14.30 -0.66 -29.59
CA LEU A 177 13.42 -0.76 -28.41
C LEU A 177 13.82 -1.94 -27.54
N ARG A 178 13.96 -1.67 -26.26
CA ARG A 178 14.26 -2.68 -25.24
C ARG A 178 12.97 -3.12 -24.59
N LYS A 179 12.88 -4.40 -24.26
CA LYS A 179 11.79 -4.96 -23.45
C LYS A 179 11.75 -4.28 -22.08
N VAL A 180 10.56 -4.04 -21.56
CA VAL A 180 10.33 -3.46 -20.25
C VAL A 180 9.56 -4.42 -19.36
N TYR A 181 9.90 -4.46 -18.09
CA TYR A 181 9.17 -5.15 -17.04
C TYR A 181 8.64 -4.15 -16.01
N SER A 182 7.34 -4.21 -15.74
CA SER A 182 6.71 -3.47 -14.64
C SER A 182 6.24 -4.47 -13.57
N ILE A 183 7.02 -4.60 -12.49
CA ILE A 183 6.83 -5.60 -11.44
C ILE A 183 6.26 -4.92 -10.21
N TRP A 184 5.17 -5.47 -9.67
CA TRP A 184 4.41 -4.91 -8.55
C TRP A 184 4.37 -5.91 -7.41
N ILE A 185 4.90 -5.53 -6.25
CA ILE A 185 4.89 -6.33 -5.02
C ILE A 185 3.79 -5.76 -4.13
N CYS A 186 2.67 -6.49 -4.01
CA CYS A 186 1.55 -6.10 -3.17
C CYS A 186 1.69 -6.81 -1.82
N THR A 187 1.95 -6.04 -0.75
CA THR A 187 2.26 -6.59 0.58
C THR A 187 1.01 -6.92 1.39
N ASP A 188 -0.08 -6.15 1.25
CA ASP A 188 -1.40 -6.47 1.81
C ASP A 188 -2.35 -6.85 0.68
N THR A 189 -2.59 -8.14 0.54
CA THR A 189 -3.30 -8.71 -0.61
C THR A 189 -4.58 -9.40 -0.15
N ALA A 190 -5.67 -9.16 -0.88
CA ALA A 190 -6.93 -9.86 -0.64
C ALA A 190 -6.75 -11.39 -0.68
N LYS A 191 -7.37 -12.13 0.24
CA LYS A 191 -7.19 -13.58 0.44
C LYS A 191 -7.20 -14.40 -0.84
N VAL A 192 -8.04 -14.05 -1.81
CA VAL A 192 -8.16 -14.76 -3.10
C VAL A 192 -6.95 -14.57 -4.01
N ARG A 193 -6.11 -13.59 -3.76
CA ARG A 193 -4.93 -13.24 -4.58
C ARG A 193 -3.60 -13.47 -3.85
N ARG A 194 -3.64 -13.90 -2.59
CA ARG A 194 -2.45 -14.21 -1.79
C ARG A 194 -1.66 -15.37 -2.36
N GLY A 195 -0.37 -15.36 -2.16
CA GLY A 195 0.53 -16.42 -2.61
C GLY A 195 0.62 -16.56 -4.12
N SER A 196 0.38 -15.49 -4.89
CA SER A 196 0.30 -15.56 -6.36
C SER A 196 1.32 -14.67 -7.06
N ILE A 197 1.79 -15.15 -8.22
CA ILE A 197 2.50 -14.37 -9.24
C ILE A 197 1.65 -14.42 -10.50
N ARG A 198 1.32 -13.27 -11.07
CA ARG A 198 0.51 -13.13 -12.28
C ARG A 198 1.24 -12.23 -13.26
N SER A 199 1.42 -12.70 -14.48
CA SER A 199 2.02 -11.95 -15.58
C SER A 199 1.00 -11.62 -16.66
N TYR A 200 1.20 -10.50 -17.32
CA TYR A 200 0.42 -10.01 -18.45
C TYR A 200 1.39 -9.57 -19.53
N SER A 201 1.30 -10.19 -20.70
CA SER A 201 2.20 -9.99 -21.83
C SER A 201 1.43 -9.88 -23.14
N PHE A 202 2.12 -9.51 -24.21
CA PHE A 202 1.56 -9.52 -25.55
C PHE A 202 1.74 -10.89 -26.21
N GLU A 203 0.69 -11.36 -26.87
CA GLU A 203 0.71 -12.58 -27.67
C GLU A 203 0.26 -12.28 -29.09
N GLU A 204 0.93 -12.92 -30.08
CA GLU A 204 0.48 -12.89 -31.45
C GLU A 204 -0.74 -13.81 -31.62
N ASN A 205 -1.81 -13.27 -32.19
CA ASN A 205 -3.00 -14.05 -32.53
C ASN A 205 -3.27 -13.94 -34.04
N VAL A 206 -2.82 -14.92 -34.81
CA VAL A 206 -3.00 -14.95 -36.26
C VAL A 206 -4.47 -15.22 -36.60
N ARG A 207 -5.17 -14.20 -37.07
CA ARG A 207 -6.57 -14.29 -37.44
C ARG A 207 -6.79 -14.77 -38.89
N MET A 208 -5.82 -14.56 -39.76
CA MET A 208 -5.86 -14.98 -41.18
C MET A 208 -4.46 -15.04 -41.73
N GLY A 209 -4.18 -16.03 -42.62
CA GLY A 209 -2.90 -16.25 -43.21
C GLY A 209 -2.01 -17.21 -42.40
N ASN A 210 -0.75 -17.38 -42.82
CA ASN A 210 0.20 -18.31 -42.21
C ASN A 210 1.51 -17.65 -41.79
N TYR A 211 1.58 -16.30 -41.83
CA TYR A 211 2.76 -15.59 -41.38
C TYR A 211 2.73 -15.42 -39.86
N HIS A 212 3.87 -15.65 -39.26
CA HIS A 212 4.12 -15.40 -37.84
C HIS A 212 5.25 -14.37 -37.68
N GLU A 213 5.03 -13.37 -36.86
CA GLU A 213 6.05 -12.39 -36.55
C GLU A 213 7.09 -12.98 -35.59
N GLN A 214 8.33 -12.49 -35.66
CA GLN A 214 9.36 -12.89 -34.69
C GLN A 214 9.01 -12.36 -33.31
N ARG A 215 9.04 -13.22 -32.31
CA ARG A 215 8.64 -12.86 -30.90
C ARG A 215 9.36 -11.60 -30.39
N GLN A 216 10.64 -11.44 -30.71
CA GLN A 216 11.45 -10.28 -30.32
C GLN A 216 10.89 -8.92 -30.83
N ASN A 217 10.01 -8.91 -31.83
CA ASN A 217 9.45 -7.70 -32.39
C ASN A 217 8.17 -7.24 -31.69
N TYR A 218 7.53 -8.11 -30.90
CA TYR A 218 6.29 -7.76 -30.15
C TYR A 218 6.35 -8.06 -28.66
N ASP A 219 7.26 -8.89 -28.19
CA ASP A 219 7.47 -9.19 -26.76
C ASP A 219 8.28 -8.07 -26.10
N LEU A 220 7.66 -6.89 -26.01
CA LEU A 220 8.31 -5.66 -25.57
C LEU A 220 7.89 -5.19 -24.17
N MET A 221 6.88 -5.82 -23.58
CA MET A 221 6.38 -5.38 -22.26
C MET A 221 5.72 -6.53 -21.51
N ASP A 222 6.16 -6.72 -20.27
CA ASP A 222 5.51 -7.60 -19.30
C ASP A 222 5.15 -6.82 -18.03
N ILE A 223 3.94 -7.08 -17.53
CA ILE A 223 3.48 -6.60 -16.24
C ILE A 223 3.39 -7.79 -15.30
N VAL A 224 4.09 -7.75 -14.19
CA VAL A 224 4.07 -8.85 -13.20
C VAL A 224 3.53 -8.33 -11.88
N ILE A 225 2.54 -9.03 -11.33
CA ILE A 225 1.91 -8.67 -10.04
C ILE A 225 2.08 -9.84 -9.08
N LEU A 226 2.78 -9.57 -7.99
CA LEU A 226 2.96 -10.49 -6.88
C LEU A 226 1.97 -10.12 -5.77
N GLY A 227 1.21 -11.09 -5.29
CA GLY A 227 0.39 -10.96 -4.09
C GLY A 227 1.05 -11.75 -2.97
N LEU A 228 1.56 -11.06 -1.94
CA LEU A 228 2.19 -11.73 -0.81
C LEU A 228 1.15 -12.50 0.02
N GLY A 229 1.59 -13.50 0.75
CA GLY A 229 0.78 -14.33 1.64
C GLY A 229 0.77 -13.82 3.07
N ASP A 230 0.13 -14.58 3.95
CA ASP A 230 0.29 -14.42 5.39
C ASP A 230 1.49 -15.23 5.89
N ASP A 231 2.15 -14.74 6.94
CA ASP A 231 3.23 -15.50 7.57
C ASP A 231 2.73 -16.86 8.12
N GLY A 232 3.50 -17.90 7.78
CA GLY A 232 3.15 -19.28 8.12
C GLY A 232 2.35 -20.03 7.02
N GLU A 233 1.79 -19.34 6.03
CA GLU A 233 1.24 -19.94 4.82
C GLU A 233 2.35 -20.09 3.77
N LYS A 234 2.59 -21.33 3.31
CA LYS A 234 3.53 -21.57 2.19
C LYS A 234 2.79 -21.45 0.87
N SER A 235 3.37 -20.67 -0.04
CA SER A 235 2.93 -20.60 -1.44
C SER A 235 3.65 -21.67 -2.28
N ASN A 236 3.33 -21.74 -3.58
CA ASN A 236 4.09 -22.57 -4.52
C ASN A 236 5.30 -21.83 -5.12
N SER A 237 5.69 -20.70 -4.55
CA SER A 237 6.78 -19.85 -5.03
C SER A 237 7.73 -19.48 -3.91
N GLU A 238 8.99 -19.90 -4.04
CA GLU A 238 10.06 -19.53 -3.09
C GLU A 238 10.23 -17.99 -2.99
N LEU A 239 10.06 -17.27 -4.10
CA LEU A 239 10.12 -15.81 -4.11
C LEU A 239 9.01 -15.19 -3.24
N VAL A 240 7.76 -15.65 -3.42
CA VAL A 240 6.63 -15.12 -2.65
C VAL A 240 6.81 -15.43 -1.17
N ASP A 241 7.25 -16.64 -0.83
CA ASP A 241 7.52 -17.05 0.56
C ASP A 241 8.65 -16.21 1.17
N MET A 242 9.73 -15.97 0.43
CA MET A 242 10.85 -15.12 0.85
C MET A 242 10.40 -13.68 1.10
N LEU A 243 9.65 -13.10 0.16
CA LEU A 243 9.14 -11.73 0.31
C LEU A 243 8.10 -11.65 1.44
N THR A 244 7.29 -12.69 1.65
CA THR A 244 6.36 -12.76 2.80
C THR A 244 7.13 -12.73 4.13
N VAL A 245 8.24 -13.45 4.25
CA VAL A 245 9.11 -13.37 5.43
C VAL A 245 9.69 -11.96 5.58
N LEU A 246 10.19 -11.39 4.49
CA LEU A 246 10.82 -10.06 4.48
C LEU A 246 9.83 -8.98 4.97
N PHE A 247 8.59 -8.99 4.46
CA PHE A 247 7.57 -7.99 4.75
C PHE A 247 6.64 -8.35 5.92
N SER A 248 6.80 -9.51 6.57
CA SER A 248 5.97 -9.91 7.72
C SER A 248 6.03 -8.86 8.84
N ASP A 249 4.89 -8.44 9.34
CA ASP A 249 4.74 -7.60 10.53
C ASP A 249 4.70 -8.41 11.84
N LYS A 250 4.61 -9.74 11.72
CA LYS A 250 4.50 -10.69 12.85
C LYS A 250 5.85 -11.22 13.32
N LEU A 251 6.87 -11.18 12.44
CA LEU A 251 8.21 -11.66 12.76
C LEU A 251 9.05 -10.54 13.36
N ASN A 252 9.77 -10.85 14.43
CA ASN A 252 10.79 -9.95 14.95
C ASN A 252 12.04 -9.92 14.03
N PRO A 253 12.90 -8.90 14.13
CA PRO A 253 14.09 -8.75 13.28
C PRO A 253 14.98 -9.98 13.24
N GLU A 254 15.28 -10.56 14.41
CA GLU A 254 16.17 -11.72 14.55
C GLU A 254 15.64 -12.95 13.80
N GLU A 255 14.34 -13.22 13.92
CA GLU A 255 13.71 -14.34 13.24
C GLU A 255 13.65 -14.13 11.72
N LYS A 256 13.39 -12.89 11.25
CA LYS A 256 13.47 -12.54 9.83
C LYS A 256 14.87 -12.78 9.28
N LYS A 257 15.89 -12.24 9.93
CA LYS A 257 17.29 -12.38 9.53
C LYS A 257 17.72 -13.85 9.50
N ARG A 258 17.34 -14.61 10.51
CA ARG A 258 17.60 -16.05 10.59
C ARG A 258 16.97 -16.79 9.40
N ARG A 259 15.68 -16.59 9.15
CA ARG A 259 14.97 -17.25 8.04
C ARG A 259 15.49 -16.83 6.68
N LEU A 260 15.74 -15.54 6.45
CA LEU A 260 16.32 -15.06 5.20
C LEU A 260 17.68 -15.68 4.92
N THR A 261 18.49 -15.89 5.96
CA THR A 261 19.82 -16.51 5.84
C THR A 261 19.73 -18.02 5.63
N GLU A 262 18.99 -18.73 6.49
CA GLU A 262 18.98 -20.20 6.53
C GLU A 262 18.10 -20.83 5.42
N GLU A 263 16.93 -20.22 5.13
CA GLU A 263 15.98 -20.79 4.17
C GLU A 263 16.23 -20.27 2.74
N TYR A 264 16.68 -19.00 2.58
CA TYR A 264 16.82 -18.35 1.27
C TYR A 264 18.26 -17.98 0.90
N ASN A 265 19.22 -18.32 1.76
CA ASN A 265 20.65 -18.06 1.54
C ASN A 265 20.99 -16.59 1.22
N ILE A 266 20.27 -15.66 1.87
CA ILE A 266 20.53 -14.22 1.79
C ILE A 266 21.52 -13.85 2.86
N ALA A 267 22.73 -13.45 2.46
CA ALA A 267 23.75 -13.00 3.41
C ALA A 267 23.33 -11.68 4.06
N MET A 268 23.31 -11.63 5.38
CA MET A 268 23.07 -10.39 6.13
C MET A 268 24.30 -9.50 6.04
N THR A 269 24.41 -8.73 4.95
CA THR A 269 25.38 -7.63 4.91
C THR A 269 24.92 -6.55 5.88
N ARG A 270 25.83 -5.63 6.23
CA ARG A 270 25.52 -4.54 7.15
C ARG A 270 24.32 -3.73 6.67
N GLU A 271 24.25 -3.45 5.37
CA GLU A 271 23.16 -2.69 4.75
C GLU A 271 21.82 -3.42 4.89
N ILE A 272 21.76 -4.71 4.55
CA ILE A 272 20.53 -5.52 4.68
C ILE A 272 20.11 -5.65 6.14
N ASP A 273 21.06 -5.83 7.03
CA ASP A 273 20.84 -5.96 8.47
C ASP A 273 20.18 -4.68 9.04
N GLU A 274 20.75 -3.52 8.72
CA GLU A 274 20.22 -2.22 9.12
C GLU A 274 18.83 -1.95 8.52
N GLU A 275 18.60 -2.29 7.24
CA GLU A 275 17.29 -2.10 6.58
C GLU A 275 16.21 -2.99 7.19
N VAL A 276 16.51 -4.25 7.52
CA VAL A 276 15.57 -5.15 8.20
C VAL A 276 15.19 -4.62 9.57
N ASP A 277 16.15 -4.14 10.36
CA ASP A 277 15.90 -3.58 11.68
C ASP A 277 15.02 -2.33 11.61
N ASN A 278 15.33 -1.43 10.69
CA ASN A 278 14.58 -0.18 10.52
C ASN A 278 13.13 -0.44 10.08
N MET A 279 12.93 -1.36 9.13
CA MET A 279 11.59 -1.73 8.67
C MET A 279 10.75 -2.35 9.80
N CYS A 280 11.35 -3.22 10.63
CA CYS A 280 10.66 -3.84 11.76
C CYS A 280 10.29 -2.82 12.84
N ASN A 281 11.20 -1.90 13.17
CA ASN A 281 10.94 -0.84 14.16
C ASN A 281 9.78 0.07 13.74
N LEU A 282 9.70 0.40 12.44
CA LEU A 282 8.61 1.20 11.89
C LEU A 282 7.29 0.42 11.88
N SER A 283 7.29 -0.85 11.50
CA SER A 283 6.10 -1.72 11.54
C SER A 283 5.52 -1.80 12.96
N GLU A 284 6.37 -1.98 14.00
CA GLU A 284 5.93 -1.98 15.39
C GLU A 284 5.34 -0.61 15.80
N GLY A 285 5.94 0.48 15.33
CA GLY A 285 5.42 1.85 15.55
C GLY A 285 4.02 2.05 14.97
N ILE A 286 3.81 1.61 13.72
CA ILE A 286 2.50 1.66 13.04
C ILE A 286 1.47 0.83 13.79
N TYR A 287 1.82 -0.41 14.16
CA TYR A 287 0.94 -1.32 14.90
C TYR A 287 0.50 -0.74 16.24
N ARG A 288 1.44 -0.25 17.06
CA ARG A 288 1.14 0.38 18.36
C ARG A 288 0.25 1.61 18.21
N LYS A 289 0.47 2.41 17.15
CA LYS A 289 -0.35 3.59 16.87
C LYS A 289 -1.76 3.19 16.45
N GLY A 290 -1.91 2.22 15.55
CA GLY A 290 -3.21 1.69 15.11
C GLY A 290 -4.04 1.15 16.28
N ILE A 291 -3.42 0.41 17.21
CA ILE A 291 -4.09 -0.05 18.45
C ILE A 291 -4.57 1.14 19.29
N LYS A 292 -3.70 2.12 19.52
CA LYS A 292 -4.03 3.31 20.33
C LYS A 292 -5.19 4.09 19.72
N GLU A 293 -5.18 4.28 18.42
CA GLU A 293 -6.26 4.95 17.69
C GLU A 293 -7.56 4.14 17.73
N GLY A 294 -7.51 2.82 17.49
CA GLY A 294 -8.66 1.94 17.58
C GLY A 294 -9.30 1.94 18.97
N ILE A 295 -8.50 1.90 20.04
CA ILE A 295 -8.98 2.00 21.42
C ILE A 295 -9.62 3.39 21.66
N SER A 296 -8.99 4.47 21.22
CA SER A 296 -9.50 5.84 21.39
C SER A 296 -10.84 6.04 20.66
N GLN A 297 -10.93 5.56 19.41
CA GLN A 297 -12.18 5.61 18.64
C GLN A 297 -13.28 4.75 19.29
N GLY A 298 -12.93 3.53 19.75
CA GLY A 298 -13.85 2.63 20.43
C GLY A 298 -14.40 3.25 21.72
N ILE A 299 -13.54 3.87 22.54
CA ILE A 299 -13.93 4.57 23.75
C ILE A 299 -14.86 5.74 23.42
N THR A 300 -14.48 6.58 22.44
CA THR A 300 -15.29 7.76 22.05
C THR A 300 -16.65 7.33 21.53
N LYS A 301 -16.70 6.30 20.68
CA LYS A 301 -17.96 5.73 20.18
C LYS A 301 -18.81 5.18 21.32
N GLY A 302 -18.21 4.36 22.19
CA GLY A 302 -18.92 3.79 23.35
C GLY A 302 -19.47 4.84 24.32
N ILE A 303 -18.72 5.92 24.60
CA ILE A 303 -19.20 7.02 25.45
C ILE A 303 -20.38 7.74 24.77
N THR A 304 -20.28 8.00 23.46
CA THR A 304 -21.35 8.70 22.72
C THR A 304 -22.62 7.86 22.66
N GLU A 305 -22.49 6.58 22.33
CA GLU A 305 -23.61 5.63 22.31
C GLU A 305 -24.24 5.48 23.70
N GLY A 306 -23.43 5.29 24.74
CA GLY A 306 -23.89 5.18 26.11
C GLY A 306 -24.61 6.44 26.60
N ARG A 307 -24.11 7.63 26.22
CA ARG A 307 -24.77 8.90 26.54
C ARG A 307 -26.14 9.01 25.85
N ASN A 308 -26.20 8.68 24.56
CA ASN A 308 -27.46 8.73 23.80
C ASN A 308 -28.49 7.75 24.35
N GLN A 309 -28.08 6.53 24.70
CA GLN A 309 -28.93 5.55 25.34
C GLN A 309 -29.43 6.02 26.72
N GLY A 310 -28.55 6.64 27.52
CA GLY A 310 -28.92 7.22 28.82
C GLY A 310 -29.92 8.35 28.72
N VAL A 311 -29.78 9.24 27.74
CA VAL A 311 -30.74 10.31 27.45
C VAL A 311 -32.10 9.72 27.03
N LEU A 312 -32.08 8.78 26.07
CA LEU A 312 -33.30 8.11 25.60
C LEU A 312 -34.03 7.37 26.72
N LEU A 313 -33.29 6.63 27.55
CA LEU A 313 -33.86 5.94 28.72
C LEU A 313 -34.48 6.94 29.72
N THR A 314 -33.86 8.11 29.89
CA THR A 314 -34.41 9.15 30.72
C THR A 314 -35.74 9.69 30.18
N TYR A 315 -35.84 9.93 28.88
CA TYR A 315 -37.07 10.39 28.22
C TYR A 315 -38.18 9.34 28.30
N ILE A 316 -37.84 8.06 28.07
CA ILE A 316 -38.77 6.92 28.22
C ILE A 316 -39.35 6.92 29.65
N ASN A 317 -38.47 6.98 30.67
CA ASN A 317 -38.92 6.98 32.05
C ASN A 317 -39.80 8.22 32.41
N MET A 318 -39.51 9.40 31.87
CA MET A 318 -40.32 10.59 32.08
C MET A 318 -41.71 10.41 31.45
N ILE A 319 -41.83 9.90 30.24
CA ILE A 319 -43.09 9.64 29.56
C ILE A 319 -43.88 8.56 30.28
N MET A 320 -43.26 7.46 30.71
CA MET A 320 -43.93 6.41 31.49
C MET A 320 -44.52 6.92 32.80
N ARG A 321 -43.79 7.78 33.54
CA ARG A 321 -44.29 8.40 34.75
C ARG A 321 -45.47 9.35 34.54
N LYS A 322 -45.50 10.11 33.41
CA LYS A 322 -46.55 11.01 33.04
C LYS A 322 -47.80 10.24 32.58
N LEU A 323 -47.61 9.13 31.84
CA LEU A 323 -48.69 8.20 31.47
C LEU A 323 -49.30 7.52 32.70
N GLY A 324 -48.52 7.10 33.68
CA GLY A 324 -48.99 6.52 34.95
C GLY A 324 -49.83 7.45 35.80
N ARG A 325 -49.88 8.77 35.46
CA ARG A 325 -50.70 9.80 36.11
C ARG A 325 -51.95 10.15 35.26
N ASP A 326 -52.30 9.31 34.29
CA ASP A 326 -53.40 9.49 33.37
C ASP A 326 -53.42 10.85 32.63
N LYS A 327 -52.29 11.46 32.37
CA LYS A 327 -52.15 12.66 31.58
C LYS A 327 -52.45 12.36 30.10
N ARG A 328 -53.09 13.33 29.42
CA ARG A 328 -53.36 13.25 27.97
C ARG A 328 -52.08 13.44 27.18
N GLU A 329 -52.07 12.89 25.96
CA GLU A 329 -50.91 12.94 25.07
C GLU A 329 -50.37 14.35 24.82
N ASP A 330 -51.27 15.30 24.47
CA ASP A 330 -50.94 16.70 24.23
C ASP A 330 -50.21 17.36 25.42
N MET A 331 -50.67 17.07 26.64
CA MET A 331 -50.04 17.56 27.85
C MET A 331 -48.67 16.92 28.07
N ILE A 332 -48.50 15.63 27.82
CA ILE A 332 -47.24 14.93 27.98
C ILE A 332 -46.20 15.47 27.00
N ILE A 333 -46.60 15.65 25.71
CA ILE A 333 -45.67 16.18 24.70
C ILE A 333 -45.23 17.60 25.06
N ASN A 334 -46.14 18.47 25.39
CA ASN A 334 -45.79 19.87 25.78
C ASN A 334 -44.85 19.92 26.98
N GLU A 335 -45.16 19.19 28.04
CA GLU A 335 -44.30 19.10 29.21
C GLU A 335 -42.91 18.50 28.90
N MET A 336 -42.81 17.53 27.97
CA MET A 336 -41.52 16.98 27.57
C MET A 336 -40.68 17.99 26.79
N LEU A 337 -41.32 18.83 25.94
CA LEU A 337 -40.64 19.89 25.19
C LEU A 337 -40.18 21.02 26.14
N GLU A 338 -40.90 21.29 27.25
CA GLU A 338 -40.47 22.23 28.26
C GLU A 338 -39.36 21.71 29.17
N ASP A 339 -39.41 20.41 29.49
CA ASP A 339 -38.51 19.78 30.49
C ASP A 339 -37.21 19.25 29.84
N THR A 340 -37.10 19.14 28.49
CA THR A 340 -35.98 18.51 27.82
C THR A 340 -35.59 19.25 26.52
N ASP A 341 -34.39 18.93 25.99
CA ASP A 341 -33.90 19.42 24.69
C ASP A 341 -34.37 18.53 23.48
N ALA A 342 -35.32 17.63 23.72
CA ALA A 342 -35.82 16.74 22.66
C ALA A 342 -36.66 17.50 21.64
N SER A 343 -36.60 17.10 20.38
CA SER A 343 -37.49 17.61 19.34
C SER A 343 -38.91 17.02 19.49
N GLU A 344 -39.91 17.75 19.00
CA GLU A 344 -41.31 17.25 19.01
C GLU A 344 -41.46 15.90 18.30
N GLU A 345 -40.74 15.72 17.19
CA GLU A 345 -40.75 14.47 16.45
C GLU A 345 -40.18 13.31 17.30
N GLU A 346 -39.10 13.55 17.99
CA GLU A 346 -38.47 12.55 18.88
C GLU A 346 -39.40 12.21 20.06
N VAL A 347 -40.00 13.23 20.72
CA VAL A 347 -40.92 13.00 21.82
C VAL A 347 -42.13 12.20 21.35
N ARG A 348 -42.73 12.53 20.20
CA ARG A 348 -43.86 11.78 19.63
C ARG A 348 -43.50 10.34 19.31
N ARG A 349 -42.31 10.10 18.75
CA ARG A 349 -41.81 8.75 18.46
C ARG A 349 -41.67 7.92 19.76
N ILE A 350 -41.02 8.49 20.78
CA ILE A 350 -40.83 7.79 22.08
C ILE A 350 -42.20 7.55 22.73
N TYR A 351 -43.11 8.54 22.73
CA TYR A 351 -44.47 8.40 23.26
C TYR A 351 -45.24 7.26 22.57
N GLY A 352 -45.19 7.17 21.25
CA GLY A 352 -45.83 6.10 20.47
C GLY A 352 -45.41 4.72 20.91
N VAL A 353 -44.06 4.48 21.05
CA VAL A 353 -43.55 3.18 21.49
C VAL A 353 -43.91 2.91 22.96
N VAL A 354 -43.75 3.88 23.85
CA VAL A 354 -44.09 3.73 25.29
C VAL A 354 -45.57 3.47 25.49
N SER A 355 -46.44 4.20 24.77
CA SER A 355 -47.91 4.05 24.90
C SER A 355 -48.41 2.69 24.39
N SER A 356 -47.75 2.13 23.39
CA SER A 356 -48.05 0.81 22.85
C SER A 356 -47.49 -0.33 23.73
N ASN A 357 -46.55 -0.06 24.60
CA ASN A 357 -45.86 -1.05 25.44
C ASN A 357 -45.94 -0.69 26.95
N ARG A 358 -47.14 -0.29 27.43
CA ARG A 358 -47.36 0.22 28.80
C ARG A 358 -46.99 -0.75 29.94
N GLN A 359 -46.92 -2.06 29.66
CA GLN A 359 -46.57 -3.09 30.65
C GLN A 359 -45.09 -3.46 30.65
N SER A 360 -44.33 -2.96 29.64
CA SER A 360 -42.90 -3.20 29.54
C SER A 360 -42.10 -2.26 30.44
N SER A 361 -40.94 -2.71 30.90
CA SER A 361 -39.98 -1.86 31.59
C SER A 361 -39.37 -0.79 30.64
N ALA A 362 -38.83 0.28 31.20
CA ALA A 362 -38.15 1.30 30.40
C ALA A 362 -36.95 0.73 29.60
N GLN A 363 -36.30 -0.31 30.13
CA GLN A 363 -35.19 -0.99 29.46
C GLN A 363 -35.65 -1.80 28.25
N GLU A 364 -36.75 -2.53 28.35
CA GLU A 364 -37.36 -3.27 27.24
C GLU A 364 -37.85 -2.33 26.15
N VAL A 365 -38.43 -1.18 26.50
CA VAL A 365 -38.81 -0.14 25.53
C VAL A 365 -37.58 0.44 24.82
N LEU A 366 -36.49 0.68 25.54
CA LEU A 366 -35.23 1.13 24.94
C LEU A 366 -34.69 0.13 23.93
N GLU A 367 -34.69 -1.16 24.26
CA GLU A 367 -34.23 -2.25 23.36
C GLU A 367 -35.10 -2.33 22.08
N LEU A 368 -36.42 -2.18 22.21
CA LEU A 368 -37.31 -2.12 21.04
C LEU A 368 -37.00 -0.92 20.14
N MET A 369 -36.77 0.25 20.71
CA MET A 369 -36.42 1.45 19.95
C MET A 369 -35.07 1.37 19.27
N MET A 370 -34.11 0.67 19.87
CA MET A 370 -32.78 0.44 19.28
C MET A 370 -32.79 -0.60 18.15
N ALA A 371 -33.71 -1.56 18.19
CA ALA A 371 -33.87 -2.55 17.12
C ALA A 371 -34.52 -1.99 15.84
N GLU A 372 -35.21 -0.84 15.96
CA GLU A 372 -35.86 -0.14 14.83
C GLU A 372 -34.96 0.94 14.19
N MET A 373 -33.78 1.22 14.75
CA MET A 373 -32.78 2.17 14.26
C MET A 373 -31.71 1.48 13.41
#